data_a41b9f939c95c98b01a17b2c44b954f1
#
_entry.id   a41b9f939c95c98b01a17b2c44b954f1
#
_cell.length_a   1.000
_cell.length_b   1.000
_cell.length_c   1.000
_cell.angle_alpha   90.00
_cell.angle_beta   90.00
_cell.angle_gamma   90.00
#
_symmetry.space_group_name_H-M   'P 1'
#
loop_
_entity.id
_entity.type
_entity.pdbx_description
1 polymer ?
#
loop_
_entity_poly.entity_id
_entity_poly.type
_entity_poly.pdbx_seq_one_letter_code
_entity_poly.pdbx_strand_id
1 'polypeptide(L)'
;LVKVAVIADVHGNYTALQAVLADAKKQQVDEYLVLGDITNRGPAPRECVAALQAVKPLAWVIGNHEQVYQSLLNHSFINFQNNDKAIMAVVTSAFDRQQLGSQTFRWLAERPLCQTIKIGGVKLQVFHATPQSCRGHLTVPTAPQANFDALLANSTAQIALYGHTHQKLLRQTTDGRYIINPGSVGQSVSSQANLAAAQAAYAILTFENKQLKDCNFKNLDYDPAAETSLAEKRQLPFQRLYTFLLATGTFTFTSANVHKENQAHDYPQLAEQLIEKDLW
;
A
#
# COMPACT_ATOMS: atom_id res chain seq x y z
N LEU A 1 18.89 18.85 -10.34
CA LEU A 1 17.60 18.20 -10.58
C LEU A 1 17.63 16.82 -9.94
N VAL A 2 16.63 16.48 -9.10
CA VAL A 2 16.49 15.14 -8.49
C VAL A 2 15.07 14.65 -8.77
N LYS A 3 14.96 13.44 -9.31
CA LYS A 3 13.68 12.77 -9.57
C LYS A 3 13.44 11.65 -8.56
N VAL A 4 12.25 11.57 -8.01
CA VAL A 4 11.90 10.64 -6.94
C VAL A 4 10.64 9.87 -7.32
N ALA A 5 10.70 8.54 -7.36
CA ALA A 5 9.51 7.70 -7.49
C ALA A 5 8.84 7.53 -6.11
N VAL A 6 7.56 7.81 -6.03
CA VAL A 6 6.74 7.60 -4.84
C VAL A 6 5.79 6.43 -5.10
N ILE A 7 5.96 5.35 -4.34
CA ILE A 7 5.30 4.05 -4.51
C ILE A 7 4.48 3.74 -3.26
N ALA A 8 3.22 3.37 -3.43
CA ALA A 8 2.30 3.02 -2.35
C ALA A 8 1.37 1.87 -2.76
N ASP A 9 0.88 1.13 -1.77
CA ASP A 9 -0.26 0.23 -1.92
C ASP A 9 -0.06 -0.80 -3.05
N VAL A 10 1.07 -1.53 -2.98
CA VAL A 10 1.45 -2.56 -3.98
C VAL A 10 0.65 -3.84 -3.80
N HIS A 11 0.32 -4.18 -2.54
CA HIS A 11 -0.53 -5.31 -2.20
C HIS A 11 -0.14 -6.62 -2.87
N GLY A 12 1.15 -6.96 -2.88
CA GLY A 12 1.65 -8.22 -3.44
C GLY A 12 1.46 -8.39 -4.94
N ASN A 13 1.10 -7.33 -5.67
CA ASN A 13 0.94 -7.32 -7.14
C ASN A 13 2.29 -7.06 -7.80
N TYR A 14 3.04 -8.12 -8.04
CA TYR A 14 4.39 -8.01 -8.58
C TYR A 14 4.41 -7.58 -10.05
N THR A 15 3.44 -8.02 -10.84
CA THR A 15 3.34 -7.65 -12.26
C THR A 15 3.13 -6.13 -12.42
N ALA A 16 2.26 -5.54 -11.62
CA ALA A 16 2.08 -4.08 -11.56
C ALA A 16 3.36 -3.36 -11.09
N LEU A 17 4.00 -3.88 -10.04
CA LEU A 17 5.24 -3.29 -9.53
C LEU A 17 6.37 -3.35 -10.55
N GLN A 18 6.51 -4.44 -11.31
CA GLN A 18 7.50 -4.54 -12.38
C GLN A 18 7.31 -3.45 -13.44
N ALA A 19 6.06 -3.17 -13.86
CA ALA A 19 5.76 -2.09 -14.77
C ALA A 19 6.18 -0.72 -14.21
N VAL A 20 5.90 -0.46 -12.93
CA VAL A 20 6.31 0.78 -12.25
C VAL A 20 7.83 0.92 -12.19
N LEU A 21 8.55 -0.12 -11.78
CA LEU A 21 10.02 -0.07 -11.67
C LEU A 21 10.69 0.08 -13.04
N ALA A 22 10.13 -0.55 -14.09
CA ALA A 22 10.61 -0.40 -15.45
C ALA A 22 10.43 1.03 -15.98
N ASP A 23 9.24 1.64 -15.75
CA ASP A 23 9.00 3.03 -16.13
C ASP A 23 9.87 4.00 -15.32
N ALA A 24 9.98 3.83 -14.01
CA ALA A 24 10.83 4.65 -13.15
C ALA A 24 12.29 4.66 -13.64
N LYS A 25 12.82 3.49 -14.02
CA LYS A 25 14.16 3.37 -14.64
C LYS A 25 14.22 4.11 -15.98
N LYS A 26 13.22 3.97 -16.85
CA LYS A 26 13.15 4.69 -18.14
C LYS A 26 13.09 6.20 -17.95
N GLN A 27 12.40 6.67 -16.89
CA GLN A 27 12.30 8.08 -16.52
C GLN A 27 13.58 8.61 -15.84
N GLN A 28 14.58 7.76 -15.61
CA GLN A 28 15.82 8.09 -14.92
C GLN A 28 15.55 8.67 -13.52
N VAL A 29 14.75 7.93 -12.73
CA VAL A 29 14.50 8.26 -11.32
C VAL A 29 15.78 8.01 -10.51
N ASP A 30 16.13 8.97 -9.67
CA ASP A 30 17.33 8.91 -8.82
C ASP A 30 17.05 8.18 -7.50
N GLU A 31 15.85 8.36 -6.92
CA GLU A 31 15.50 7.91 -5.57
C GLU A 31 14.08 7.33 -5.51
N TYR A 32 13.84 6.48 -4.50
CA TYR A 32 12.56 5.81 -4.29
C TYR A 32 12.03 6.04 -2.87
N LEU A 33 10.72 6.19 -2.74
CA LEU A 33 10.01 6.25 -1.46
C LEU A 33 8.87 5.23 -1.46
N VAL A 34 8.72 4.50 -0.34
CA VAL A 34 7.75 3.43 -0.16
C VAL A 34 6.80 3.78 0.98
N LEU A 35 5.51 3.94 0.67
CA LEU A 35 4.50 4.48 1.57
C LEU A 35 3.64 3.41 2.28
N GLY A 36 4.13 2.15 2.35
CA GLY A 36 3.42 1.05 3.03
C GLY A 36 2.43 0.30 2.14
N ASP A 37 1.80 -0.72 2.70
CA ASP A 37 0.90 -1.68 2.07
C ASP A 37 1.53 -2.35 0.83
N ILE A 38 2.73 -2.87 1.02
CA ILE A 38 3.50 -3.53 -0.04
C ILE A 38 3.06 -4.98 -0.23
N THR A 39 2.60 -5.57 0.84
CA THR A 39 2.18 -6.97 0.91
C THR A 39 0.67 -7.07 1.16
N ASN A 40 0.19 -8.27 1.35
CA ASN A 40 -1.20 -8.61 1.63
C ASN A 40 -2.16 -8.43 0.43
N ARG A 41 -3.08 -9.36 0.29
CA ARG A 41 -4.12 -9.47 -0.75
C ARG A 41 -3.64 -9.90 -2.14
N GLY A 42 -2.37 -9.80 -2.49
CA GLY A 42 -1.85 -10.26 -3.78
C GLY A 42 -0.90 -11.45 -3.62
N PRO A 43 -0.59 -12.15 -4.73
CA PRO A 43 0.06 -13.47 -4.69
C PRO A 43 1.58 -13.42 -4.50
N ALA A 44 2.24 -12.25 -4.67
CA ALA A 44 3.70 -12.17 -4.77
C ALA A 44 4.37 -11.23 -3.75
N PRO A 45 4.07 -11.37 -2.42
CA PRO A 45 4.64 -10.47 -1.41
C PRO A 45 6.16 -10.53 -1.36
N ARG A 46 6.76 -11.73 -1.51
CA ARG A 46 8.23 -11.91 -1.49
C ARG A 46 8.91 -11.16 -2.61
N GLU A 47 8.42 -11.30 -3.83
CA GLU A 47 8.97 -10.67 -5.03
C GLU A 47 8.82 -9.14 -4.94
N CYS A 48 7.70 -8.65 -4.44
CA CYS A 48 7.48 -7.21 -4.24
C CYS A 48 8.49 -6.62 -3.26
N VAL A 49 8.67 -7.25 -2.11
CA VAL A 49 9.63 -6.78 -1.09
C VAL A 49 11.06 -6.83 -1.64
N ALA A 50 11.46 -7.93 -2.27
CA ALA A 50 12.80 -8.08 -2.81
C ALA A 50 13.13 -7.03 -3.90
N ALA A 51 12.17 -6.76 -4.80
CA ALA A 51 12.34 -5.76 -5.85
C ALA A 51 12.47 -4.33 -5.30
N LEU A 52 11.67 -3.99 -4.28
CA LEU A 52 11.75 -2.69 -3.64
C LEU A 52 13.01 -2.54 -2.79
N GLN A 53 13.47 -3.58 -2.10
CA GLN A 53 14.75 -3.55 -1.38
C GLN A 53 15.93 -3.36 -2.33
N ALA A 54 15.87 -3.94 -3.53
CA ALA A 54 16.92 -3.82 -4.54
C ALA A 54 17.14 -2.38 -5.02
N VAL A 55 16.10 -1.54 -5.05
CA VAL A 55 16.21 -0.11 -5.42
C VAL A 55 16.61 0.78 -4.22
N LYS A 56 16.81 0.23 -3.04
CA LYS A 56 17.30 0.91 -1.82
C LYS A 56 16.53 2.19 -1.49
N PRO A 57 15.22 2.14 -1.19
CA PRO A 57 14.42 3.34 -0.96
C PRO A 57 14.97 4.20 0.18
N LEU A 58 14.93 5.53 0.02
CA LEU A 58 15.32 6.49 1.07
C LEU A 58 14.38 6.47 2.27
N ALA A 59 13.10 6.12 2.05
CA ALA A 59 12.12 5.95 3.12
C ALA A 59 11.23 4.75 2.81
N TRP A 60 10.88 4.03 3.87
CA TRP A 60 9.90 2.94 3.85
C TRP A 60 9.12 2.96 5.17
N VAL A 61 7.84 3.29 5.08
CA VAL A 61 6.95 3.34 6.24
C VAL A 61 6.00 2.15 6.26
N ILE A 62 5.48 1.83 7.44
CA ILE A 62 4.52 0.74 7.63
C ILE A 62 3.15 1.13 7.06
N GLY A 63 2.48 0.18 6.38
CA GLY A 63 1.08 0.29 6.02
C GLY A 63 0.16 -0.37 7.03
N ASN A 64 -1.15 -0.23 6.85
CA ASN A 64 -2.11 -0.84 7.77
C ASN A 64 -2.17 -2.38 7.66
N HIS A 65 -1.76 -2.93 6.53
CA HIS A 65 -1.66 -4.38 6.37
C HIS A 65 -0.42 -4.94 7.08
N GLU A 66 0.74 -4.31 6.97
CA GLU A 66 1.92 -4.69 7.72
C GLU A 66 1.75 -4.42 9.24
N GLN A 67 0.92 -3.46 9.65
CA GLN A 67 0.58 -3.26 11.06
C GLN A 67 -0.19 -4.46 11.66
N VAL A 68 -0.93 -5.22 10.85
CA VAL A 68 -1.51 -6.49 11.31
C VAL A 68 -0.41 -7.47 11.72
N TYR A 69 0.70 -7.55 10.96
CA TYR A 69 1.84 -8.41 11.32
C TYR A 69 2.41 -8.04 12.69
N GLN A 70 2.55 -6.74 12.96
CA GLN A 70 2.98 -6.25 14.28
C GLN A 70 2.03 -6.72 15.40
N SER A 71 0.71 -6.64 15.15
CA SER A 71 -0.30 -7.08 16.11
C SER A 71 -0.26 -8.61 16.35
N LEU A 72 -0.02 -9.39 15.30
CA LEU A 72 0.12 -10.85 15.39
C LEU A 72 1.40 -11.24 16.16
N LEU A 73 2.53 -10.65 15.81
CA LEU A 73 3.83 -10.85 16.49
C LEU A 73 3.82 -10.47 17.99
N ASN A 74 3.01 -9.49 18.35
CA ASN A 74 2.87 -9.00 19.73
C ASN A 74 1.70 -9.65 20.49
N HIS A 75 1.02 -10.67 19.91
CA HIS A 75 -0.17 -11.33 20.45
C HIS A 75 -1.27 -10.36 20.87
N SER A 76 -1.35 -9.21 20.21
CA SER A 76 -2.35 -8.16 20.48
C SER A 76 -3.59 -8.22 19.56
N PHE A 77 -3.67 -9.26 18.71
CA PHE A 77 -4.79 -9.51 17.81
C PHE A 77 -5.90 -10.28 18.54
N ILE A 78 -6.75 -9.53 19.28
CA ILE A 78 -7.74 -10.09 20.20
C ILE A 78 -9.17 -9.90 19.64
N ASN A 79 -10.11 -10.83 19.92
CA ASN A 79 -11.54 -10.76 19.59
C ASN A 79 -11.83 -10.62 18.09
N PHE A 80 -11.19 -11.42 17.27
CA PHE A 80 -11.40 -11.40 15.82
C PHE A 80 -12.59 -12.25 15.35
N GLN A 81 -13.10 -13.19 16.16
CA GLN A 81 -14.05 -14.24 15.75
C GLN A 81 -15.35 -13.72 15.13
N ASN A 82 -15.84 -12.54 15.55
CA ASN A 82 -17.03 -11.92 15.00
C ASN A 82 -16.73 -10.73 14.07
N ASN A 83 -15.52 -10.69 13.50
CA ASN A 83 -15.09 -9.60 12.64
C ASN A 83 -14.51 -10.15 11.33
N ASP A 84 -15.31 -10.16 10.28
CA ASP A 84 -14.93 -10.68 8.97
C ASP A 84 -13.63 -10.10 8.42
N LYS A 85 -13.39 -8.80 8.62
CA LYS A 85 -12.15 -8.15 8.19
C LYS A 85 -10.94 -8.58 9.00
N ALA A 86 -11.14 -8.86 10.28
CA ALA A 86 -10.08 -9.37 11.13
C ALA A 86 -9.74 -10.82 10.78
N ILE A 87 -10.74 -11.67 10.52
CA ILE A 87 -10.55 -13.04 10.00
C ILE A 87 -9.74 -12.98 8.69
N MET A 88 -10.16 -12.16 7.74
CA MET A 88 -9.43 -11.94 6.49
C MET A 88 -7.98 -11.53 6.76
N ALA A 89 -7.75 -10.58 7.68
CA ALA A 89 -6.42 -10.10 8.00
C ALA A 89 -5.51 -11.22 8.55
N VAL A 90 -6.02 -12.11 9.41
CA VAL A 90 -5.27 -13.27 9.92
C VAL A 90 -4.91 -14.22 8.77
N VAL A 91 -5.90 -14.63 7.97
CA VAL A 91 -5.71 -15.62 6.90
C VAL A 91 -4.74 -15.11 5.83
N THR A 92 -4.90 -13.86 5.40
CA THR A 92 -3.98 -13.26 4.40
C THR A 92 -2.59 -13.01 4.96
N SER A 93 -2.46 -12.69 6.26
CA SER A 93 -1.15 -12.55 6.91
C SER A 93 -0.43 -13.89 7.04
N ALA A 94 -1.14 -14.99 7.25
CA ALA A 94 -0.55 -16.33 7.28
C ALA A 94 0.00 -16.74 5.91
N PHE A 95 -0.72 -16.44 4.83
CA PHE A 95 -0.23 -16.60 3.47
C PHE A 95 1.06 -15.81 3.25
N ASP A 96 1.06 -14.53 3.61
CA ASP A 96 2.25 -13.69 3.46
C ASP A 96 3.42 -14.19 4.32
N ARG A 97 3.16 -14.61 5.55
CA ARG A 97 4.16 -15.17 6.46
C ARG A 97 4.85 -16.39 5.85
N GLN A 98 4.09 -17.27 5.19
CA GLN A 98 4.61 -18.43 4.48
C GLN A 98 5.50 -18.02 3.30
N GLN A 99 5.10 -17.00 2.52
CA GLN A 99 5.83 -16.55 1.35
C GLN A 99 7.09 -15.75 1.71
N LEU A 100 7.02 -14.89 2.71
CA LEU A 100 8.10 -13.97 3.12
C LEU A 100 9.17 -14.63 3.99
N GLY A 101 8.79 -15.64 4.78
CA GLY A 101 9.60 -16.14 5.88
C GLY A 101 9.58 -15.21 7.10
N SER A 102 10.01 -15.73 8.28
CA SER A 102 9.92 -15.01 9.57
C SER A 102 10.68 -13.69 9.60
N GLN A 103 11.87 -13.68 9.05
CA GLN A 103 12.74 -12.51 9.09
C GLN A 103 12.15 -11.32 8.32
N THR A 104 11.70 -11.53 7.09
CA THR A 104 11.13 -10.47 6.25
C THR A 104 9.78 -10.01 6.80
N PHE A 105 8.95 -10.94 7.29
CA PHE A 105 7.67 -10.63 7.91
C PHE A 105 7.84 -9.71 9.12
N ARG A 106 8.78 -10.03 10.03
CA ARG A 106 9.13 -9.21 11.19
C ARG A 106 9.71 -7.86 10.77
N TRP A 107 10.61 -7.86 9.80
CA TRP A 107 11.21 -6.64 9.27
C TRP A 107 10.15 -5.64 8.75
N LEU A 108 9.13 -6.13 8.03
CA LEU A 108 8.01 -5.29 7.58
C LEU A 108 7.19 -4.73 8.74
N ALA A 109 6.91 -5.55 9.76
CA ALA A 109 6.17 -5.15 10.96
C ALA A 109 6.90 -4.06 11.78
N GLU A 110 8.22 -3.95 11.64
CA GLU A 110 9.08 -2.99 12.34
C GLU A 110 9.29 -1.68 11.56
N ARG A 111 8.64 -1.51 10.40
CA ARG A 111 8.76 -0.23 9.68
C ARG A 111 8.13 0.90 10.49
N PRO A 112 8.73 2.10 10.46
CA PRO A 112 8.21 3.25 11.21
C PRO A 112 6.86 3.72 10.65
N LEU A 113 6.03 4.31 11.51
CA LEU A 113 4.77 4.95 11.10
C LEU A 113 5.00 6.19 10.23
N CYS A 114 6.06 6.93 10.53
CA CYS A 114 6.37 8.19 9.87
C CYS A 114 7.87 8.39 9.79
N GLN A 115 8.35 8.92 8.67
CA GLN A 115 9.73 9.32 8.47
C GLN A 115 9.80 10.76 7.98
N THR A 116 10.82 11.48 8.39
CA THR A 116 11.13 12.80 7.86
C THR A 116 12.47 12.72 7.13
N ILE A 117 12.47 13.11 5.86
CA ILE A 117 13.65 13.06 4.99
C ILE A 117 13.86 14.40 4.29
N LYS A 118 15.02 14.58 3.68
CA LYS A 118 15.36 15.77 2.90
C LYS A 118 15.85 15.37 1.52
N ILE A 119 15.20 15.88 0.48
CA ILE A 119 15.55 15.61 -0.92
C ILE A 119 15.64 16.93 -1.68
N GLY A 120 16.74 17.16 -2.40
CA GLY A 120 16.94 18.38 -3.18
C GLY A 120 16.85 19.67 -2.35
N GLY A 121 17.07 19.58 -1.02
CA GLY A 121 16.95 20.70 -0.10
C GLY A 121 15.53 20.90 0.48
N VAL A 122 14.53 20.16 0.00
CA VAL A 122 13.14 20.16 0.48
C VAL A 122 12.97 19.12 1.57
N LYS A 123 12.26 19.45 2.65
CA LYS A 123 11.93 18.55 3.75
C LYS A 123 10.58 17.90 3.51
N LEU A 124 10.55 16.57 3.51
CA LEU A 124 9.36 15.75 3.29
C LEU A 124 9.02 14.97 4.54
N GLN A 125 7.73 14.82 4.82
CA GLN A 125 7.19 13.90 5.81
C GLN A 125 6.45 12.78 5.08
N VAL A 126 6.81 11.53 5.40
CA VAL A 126 6.35 10.31 4.71
C VAL A 126 5.64 9.43 5.72
N PHE A 127 4.41 9.02 5.43
CA PHE A 127 3.59 8.14 6.27
C PHE A 127 2.56 7.41 5.40
N HIS A 128 1.82 6.44 5.97
CA HIS A 128 0.84 5.69 5.16
C HIS A 128 -0.53 6.39 5.10
N ALA A 129 -1.16 6.73 6.22
CA ALA A 129 -2.45 7.44 6.24
C ALA A 129 -2.37 8.81 6.92
N THR A 130 -1.81 8.87 8.12
CA THR A 130 -1.48 10.10 8.86
C THR A 130 -0.14 9.93 9.58
N PRO A 131 0.50 10.99 10.09
CA PRO A 131 1.75 10.85 10.85
C PRO A 131 1.63 9.99 12.13
N GLN A 132 0.42 9.86 12.67
CA GLN A 132 0.16 9.15 13.93
C GLN A 132 -0.50 7.78 13.72
N SER A 133 -1.03 7.49 12.53
CA SER A 133 -1.76 6.25 12.24
C SER A 133 -1.62 5.84 10.79
N CYS A 134 -1.44 4.56 10.55
CA CYS A 134 -1.51 3.99 9.20
C CYS A 134 -2.95 3.61 8.78
N ARG A 135 -3.99 3.98 9.53
CA ARG A 135 -5.41 3.63 9.32
C ARG A 135 -6.31 4.86 9.35
N GLY A 136 -7.53 4.70 8.85
CA GLY A 136 -8.60 5.68 8.94
C GLY A 136 -8.97 6.32 7.60
N HIS A 137 -10.02 7.12 7.60
CA HIS A 137 -10.59 7.73 6.39
C HIS A 137 -10.48 9.26 6.39
N LEU A 138 -9.57 9.81 7.20
CA LEU A 138 -9.43 11.27 7.37
C LEU A 138 -8.92 11.98 6.11
N THR A 139 -8.21 11.26 5.23
CA THR A 139 -7.48 11.81 4.08
C THR A 139 -8.02 11.36 2.73
N VAL A 140 -9.29 10.90 2.68
CA VAL A 140 -9.96 10.67 1.38
C VAL A 140 -10.07 12.00 0.61
N PRO A 141 -10.01 12.00 -0.73
CA PRO A 141 -9.94 13.25 -1.51
C PRO A 141 -11.08 14.24 -1.25
N THR A 142 -12.26 13.74 -0.83
CA THR A 142 -13.44 14.56 -0.50
C THR A 142 -13.46 15.06 0.94
N ALA A 143 -12.46 14.71 1.76
CA ALA A 143 -12.38 15.13 3.15
C ALA A 143 -12.21 16.66 3.29
N PRO A 144 -12.64 17.25 4.42
CA PRO A 144 -12.47 18.67 4.70
C PRO A 144 -11.01 19.12 4.66
N GLN A 145 -10.76 20.37 4.25
CA GLN A 145 -9.42 20.97 4.18
C GLN A 145 -8.65 20.86 5.50
N ALA A 146 -9.33 21.05 6.63
CA ALA A 146 -8.73 20.96 7.96
C ALA A 146 -8.03 19.60 8.23
N ASN A 147 -8.52 18.50 7.64
CA ASN A 147 -7.89 17.20 7.79
C ASN A 147 -6.51 17.15 7.10
N PHE A 148 -6.38 17.82 5.95
CA PHE A 148 -5.11 17.90 5.22
C PHE A 148 -4.14 18.88 5.88
N ASP A 149 -4.63 19.99 6.40
CA ASP A 149 -3.83 20.95 7.17
C ASP A 149 -3.22 20.30 8.42
N ALA A 150 -4.00 19.42 9.08
CA ALA A 150 -3.56 18.70 10.26
C ALA A 150 -2.37 17.74 9.99
N LEU A 151 -2.18 17.24 8.76
CA LEU A 151 -1.08 16.33 8.42
C LEU A 151 0.30 16.97 8.62
N LEU A 152 0.41 18.28 8.48
CA LEU A 152 1.66 19.02 8.63
C LEU A 152 1.64 20.02 9.81
N ALA A 153 0.57 20.07 10.62
CA ALA A 153 0.41 21.07 11.69
C ALA A 153 1.59 21.11 12.67
N ASN A 154 2.14 19.95 13.03
CA ASN A 154 3.28 19.82 13.95
C ASN A 154 4.60 19.50 13.23
N SER A 155 4.72 19.88 11.96
CA SER A 155 5.87 19.57 11.13
C SER A 155 6.43 20.81 10.44
N THR A 156 7.76 20.83 10.30
CA THR A 156 8.45 21.82 9.44
C THR A 156 8.65 21.31 8.02
N ALA A 157 8.07 20.16 7.66
CA ALA A 157 8.13 19.64 6.30
C ALA A 157 7.30 20.51 5.35
N GLN A 158 7.77 20.63 4.13
CA GLN A 158 7.14 21.39 3.05
C GLN A 158 6.16 20.51 2.23
N ILE A 159 6.34 19.19 2.34
CA ILE A 159 5.53 18.20 1.62
C ILE A 159 5.20 17.05 2.55
N ALA A 160 3.93 16.62 2.55
CA ALA A 160 3.50 15.34 3.10
C ALA A 160 3.20 14.36 1.97
N LEU A 161 3.73 13.13 2.11
CA LEU A 161 3.47 12.02 1.19
C LEU A 161 2.73 10.93 1.94
N TYR A 162 1.60 10.47 1.38
CA TYR A 162 0.79 9.41 1.98
C TYR A 162 0.17 8.46 0.92
N GLY A 163 -0.26 7.26 1.32
CA GLY A 163 -0.91 6.24 0.49
C GLY A 163 -2.34 5.95 0.94
N HIS A 164 -2.64 4.68 1.25
CA HIS A 164 -3.83 4.17 1.94
C HIS A 164 -5.17 4.33 1.21
N THR A 165 -5.45 5.49 0.63
CA THR A 165 -6.74 5.75 -0.03
C THR A 165 -6.82 5.21 -1.45
N HIS A 166 -5.69 4.77 -2.03
CA HIS A 166 -5.53 4.32 -3.41
C HIS A 166 -5.93 5.38 -4.47
N GLN A 167 -6.12 6.62 -4.05
CA GLN A 167 -6.59 7.70 -4.92
C GLN A 167 -5.51 8.78 -5.04
N LYS A 168 -5.17 9.13 -6.28
CA LYS A 168 -4.19 10.19 -6.55
C LYS A 168 -4.69 11.53 -6.03
N LEU A 169 -3.80 12.26 -5.36
CA LEU A 169 -4.08 13.59 -4.86
C LEU A 169 -2.84 14.47 -4.93
N LEU A 170 -3.04 15.68 -5.44
CA LEU A 170 -2.15 16.82 -5.22
C LEU A 170 -3.00 17.95 -4.64
N ARG A 171 -2.70 18.34 -3.42
CA ARG A 171 -3.46 19.36 -2.70
C ARG A 171 -2.50 20.28 -1.94
N GLN A 172 -2.89 21.52 -1.73
CA GLN A 172 -2.17 22.42 -0.84
C GLN A 172 -2.89 22.54 0.50
N THR A 173 -2.10 22.65 1.58
CA THR A 173 -2.61 23.11 2.87
C THR A 173 -2.94 24.60 2.81
N THR A 174 -3.67 25.09 3.80
CA THR A 174 -4.01 26.52 3.91
C THR A 174 -2.77 27.43 3.98
N ASP A 175 -1.64 26.93 4.50
CA ASP A 175 -0.35 27.61 4.53
C ASP A 175 0.54 27.38 3.30
N GLY A 176 0.00 26.74 2.24
CA GLY A 176 0.65 26.62 0.93
C GLY A 176 1.60 25.42 0.77
N ARG A 177 1.72 24.52 1.78
CA ARG A 177 2.52 23.30 1.71
C ARG A 177 1.78 22.23 0.88
N TYR A 178 2.51 21.23 0.37
CA TYR A 178 1.91 20.22 -0.51
C TYR A 178 1.57 18.93 0.25
N ILE A 179 0.43 18.35 -0.13
CA ILE A 179 -0.02 17.02 0.28
C ILE A 179 -0.18 16.18 -0.99
N ILE A 180 0.52 15.03 -1.06
CA ILE A 180 0.56 14.22 -2.27
C ILE A 180 0.28 12.75 -1.93
N ASN A 181 -0.63 12.14 -2.69
CA ASN A 181 -0.87 10.70 -2.69
C ASN A 181 -0.63 10.16 -4.11
N PRO A 182 0.26 9.18 -4.31
CA PRO A 182 0.60 8.68 -5.65
C PRO A 182 -0.50 7.81 -6.28
N GLY A 183 -1.52 7.42 -5.54
CA GLY A 183 -2.44 6.34 -5.88
C GLY A 183 -1.91 4.98 -5.43
N SER A 184 -2.42 3.91 -6.01
CA SER A 184 -2.03 2.53 -5.67
C SER A 184 -1.38 1.84 -6.87
N VAL A 185 -0.27 1.14 -6.62
CA VAL A 185 0.37 0.31 -7.65
C VAL A 185 -0.45 -0.95 -7.93
N GLY A 186 -0.84 -1.66 -6.90
CA GLY A 186 -1.41 -3.01 -7.07
C GLY A 186 -2.93 -3.09 -7.02
N GLN A 187 -3.60 -2.10 -6.45
CA GLN A 187 -5.05 -2.09 -6.25
C GLN A 187 -5.67 -0.73 -6.58
N SER A 188 -5.32 -0.17 -7.73
CA SER A 188 -5.96 1.05 -8.22
C SER A 188 -7.45 0.82 -8.39
N VAL A 189 -8.26 1.73 -7.84
CA VAL A 189 -9.72 1.72 -7.96
C VAL A 189 -10.12 2.89 -8.86
N SER A 190 -10.88 2.60 -9.91
CA SER A 190 -11.45 3.62 -10.78
C SER A 190 -12.79 4.10 -10.24
N SER A 191 -13.02 5.42 -10.28
CA SER A 191 -14.36 6.00 -10.05
C SER A 191 -15.32 5.71 -11.21
N GLN A 192 -14.81 5.29 -12.35
CA GLN A 192 -15.56 4.86 -13.53
C GLN A 192 -15.47 3.33 -13.66
N ALA A 193 -16.20 2.61 -12.81
CA ALA A 193 -16.32 1.17 -12.88
C ALA A 193 -16.66 0.73 -14.34
N ASN A 194 -15.96 -0.27 -14.84
CA ASN A 194 -16.14 -0.92 -16.15
C ASN A 194 -15.45 -0.28 -17.38
N LEU A 195 -14.62 0.76 -17.23
CA LEU A 195 -13.98 1.39 -18.40
C LEU A 195 -12.49 1.09 -18.59
N ALA A 196 -11.81 0.52 -17.62
CA ALA A 196 -10.42 0.07 -17.79
C ALA A 196 -10.07 -1.03 -16.79
N ALA A 197 -9.27 -1.99 -17.22
CA ALA A 197 -8.55 -2.88 -16.33
C ALA A 197 -7.74 -2.06 -15.30
N ALA A 198 -7.48 -2.64 -14.13
CA ALA A 198 -6.67 -1.97 -13.11
C ALA A 198 -5.31 -1.55 -13.70
N GLN A 199 -4.95 -0.28 -13.50
CA GLN A 199 -3.65 0.26 -13.90
C GLN A 199 -2.76 0.45 -12.67
N ALA A 200 -1.46 0.27 -12.83
CA ALA A 200 -0.50 0.59 -11.78
C ALA A 200 -0.30 2.12 -11.70
N ALA A 201 -0.61 2.70 -10.55
CA ALA A 201 -0.43 4.12 -10.34
C ALA A 201 0.76 4.41 -9.40
N TYR A 202 1.57 5.42 -9.75
CA TYR A 202 2.63 5.95 -8.90
C TYR A 202 2.89 7.43 -9.28
N ALA A 203 3.75 8.12 -8.54
CA ALA A 203 4.12 9.51 -8.86
C ALA A 203 5.62 9.66 -9.01
N ILE A 204 6.04 10.57 -9.91
CA ILE A 204 7.41 11.07 -10.00
C ILE A 204 7.41 12.53 -9.53
N LEU A 205 8.15 12.80 -8.47
CA LEU A 205 8.39 14.16 -7.98
C LEU A 205 9.74 14.65 -8.51
N THR A 206 9.77 15.86 -9.04
CA THR A 206 11.01 16.49 -9.50
C THR A 206 11.37 17.67 -8.62
N PHE A 207 12.58 17.66 -8.06
CA PHE A 207 13.10 18.71 -7.21
C PHE A 207 14.21 19.49 -7.92
N GLU A 208 14.14 20.81 -7.88
CA GLU A 208 15.15 21.72 -8.42
C GLU A 208 15.20 23.00 -7.59
N ASN A 209 16.37 23.57 -7.36
CA ASN A 209 16.56 24.82 -6.64
C ASN A 209 15.86 24.86 -5.27
N LYS A 210 15.90 23.75 -4.52
CA LYS A 210 15.26 23.57 -3.21
C LYS A 210 13.73 23.71 -3.25
N GLN A 211 13.09 23.39 -4.34
CA GLN A 211 11.64 23.43 -4.53
C GLN A 211 11.14 22.19 -5.24
N LEU A 212 9.87 21.85 -5.02
CA LEU A 212 9.15 20.90 -5.86
C LEU A 212 8.84 21.60 -7.18
N LYS A 213 9.45 21.12 -8.27
CA LYS A 213 9.28 21.65 -9.62
C LYS A 213 8.10 21.03 -10.35
N ASP A 214 7.91 19.71 -10.15
CA ASP A 214 6.89 18.93 -10.84
C ASP A 214 6.41 17.75 -9.99
N CYS A 215 5.14 17.39 -10.16
CA CYS A 215 4.50 16.21 -9.61
C CYS A 215 3.75 15.50 -10.73
N ASN A 216 4.37 14.48 -11.31
CA ASN A 216 3.85 13.74 -12.45
C ASN A 216 3.23 12.41 -12.00
N PHE A 217 1.90 12.33 -12.05
CA PHE A 217 1.18 11.07 -11.81
C PHE A 217 1.22 10.18 -13.04
N LYS A 218 1.61 8.94 -12.84
CA LYS A 218 1.68 7.90 -13.86
C LYS A 218 0.56 6.88 -13.67
N ASN A 219 0.01 6.41 -14.77
CA ASN A 219 -0.82 5.21 -14.86
C ASN A 219 -0.19 4.30 -15.91
N LEU A 220 0.10 3.08 -15.53
CA LEU A 220 0.77 2.12 -16.38
C LEU A 220 -0.11 0.89 -16.56
N ASP A 221 -0.23 0.44 -17.79
CA ASP A 221 -0.83 -0.84 -18.10
C ASP A 221 0.13 -1.96 -17.69
N TYR A 222 -0.42 -3.05 -17.19
CA TYR A 222 0.28 -4.30 -16.91
C TYR A 222 -0.61 -5.47 -17.27
N ASP A 223 -0.10 -6.68 -17.24
CA ASP A 223 -0.87 -7.88 -17.57
C ASP A 223 -1.59 -8.46 -16.33
N PRO A 224 -2.88 -8.15 -16.09
CA PRO A 224 -3.63 -8.69 -14.96
C PRO A 224 -3.87 -10.20 -15.08
N ALA A 225 -3.79 -10.79 -16.29
CA ALA A 225 -3.99 -12.24 -16.47
C ALA A 225 -2.80 -13.02 -15.91
N ALA A 226 -1.58 -12.53 -16.09
CA ALA A 226 -0.38 -13.12 -15.50
C ALA A 226 -0.46 -13.10 -13.95
N GLU A 227 -0.91 -11.98 -13.37
CA GLU A 227 -1.09 -11.84 -11.93
C GLU A 227 -2.19 -12.75 -11.38
N THR A 228 -3.33 -12.87 -12.10
CA THR A 228 -4.43 -13.76 -11.74
C THR A 228 -4.02 -15.23 -11.78
N SER A 229 -3.28 -15.64 -12.82
CA SER A 229 -2.74 -17.01 -12.94
C SER A 229 -1.77 -17.33 -11.79
N LEU A 230 -0.97 -16.36 -11.36
CA LEU A 230 -0.10 -16.54 -10.21
C LEU A 230 -0.89 -16.67 -8.90
N ALA A 231 -1.97 -15.89 -8.74
CA ALA A 231 -2.86 -15.98 -7.59
C ALA A 231 -3.51 -17.37 -7.48
N GLU A 232 -3.96 -17.93 -8.60
CA GLU A 232 -4.51 -19.28 -8.67
C GLU A 232 -3.45 -20.33 -8.32
N LYS A 233 -2.29 -20.28 -8.97
CA LYS A 233 -1.18 -21.22 -8.73
C LYS A 233 -0.73 -21.24 -7.28
N ARG A 234 -0.75 -20.10 -6.59
CA ARG A 234 -0.35 -19.96 -5.19
C ARG A 234 -1.48 -20.16 -4.20
N GLN A 235 -2.69 -20.47 -4.67
CA GLN A 235 -3.87 -20.63 -3.83
C GLN A 235 -4.09 -19.41 -2.91
N LEU A 236 -4.06 -18.22 -3.52
CA LEU A 236 -4.22 -16.97 -2.79
C LEU A 236 -5.55 -16.95 -2.02
N PRO A 237 -5.57 -16.70 -0.70
CA PRO A 237 -6.82 -16.49 0.03
C PRO A 237 -7.61 -15.31 -0.55
N PHE A 238 -8.93 -15.44 -0.62
CA PHE A 238 -9.81 -14.43 -1.23
C PHE A 238 -9.51 -14.15 -2.71
N GLN A 239 -8.95 -15.12 -3.42
CA GLN A 239 -8.55 -15.00 -4.84
C GLN A 239 -9.65 -14.43 -5.71
N ARG A 240 -10.90 -14.86 -5.53
CA ARG A 240 -12.03 -14.39 -6.33
C ARG A 240 -12.24 -12.88 -6.23
N LEU A 241 -12.11 -12.31 -5.02
CA LEU A 241 -12.20 -10.87 -4.80
C LEU A 241 -11.03 -10.13 -5.46
N TYR A 242 -9.84 -10.68 -5.35
CA TYR A 242 -8.64 -10.12 -5.98
C TYR A 242 -8.75 -10.09 -7.51
N THR A 243 -9.08 -11.23 -8.12
CA THR A 243 -9.22 -11.35 -9.57
C THR A 243 -10.29 -10.39 -10.12
N PHE A 244 -11.42 -10.27 -9.44
CA PHE A 244 -12.49 -9.37 -9.88
C PHE A 244 -12.08 -7.89 -9.76
N LEU A 245 -11.34 -7.53 -8.71
CA LEU A 245 -10.79 -6.18 -8.57
C LEU A 245 -9.85 -5.85 -9.75
N LEU A 246 -8.93 -6.74 -10.09
CA LEU A 246 -7.99 -6.52 -11.20
C LEU A 246 -8.70 -6.41 -12.55
N ALA A 247 -9.74 -7.21 -12.77
CA ALA A 247 -10.49 -7.22 -14.03
C ALA A 247 -11.36 -5.98 -14.23
N THR A 248 -11.86 -5.37 -13.13
CA THR A 248 -12.89 -4.33 -13.20
C THR A 248 -12.48 -2.98 -12.67
N GLY A 249 -11.36 -2.89 -11.94
CA GLY A 249 -10.97 -1.68 -11.20
C GLY A 249 -11.97 -1.32 -10.07
N THR A 250 -12.85 -2.24 -9.69
CA THR A 250 -13.85 -2.02 -8.63
C THR A 250 -13.37 -2.59 -7.31
N PHE A 251 -13.48 -1.84 -6.21
CA PHE A 251 -13.12 -2.35 -4.88
C PHE A 251 -14.06 -3.49 -4.45
N THR A 252 -13.50 -4.67 -4.28
CA THR A 252 -14.24 -5.91 -4.03
C THR A 252 -14.19 -6.39 -2.60
N PHE A 253 -13.23 -5.94 -1.81
CA PHE A 253 -13.06 -6.36 -0.42
C PHE A 253 -14.02 -5.62 0.54
N THR A 254 -15.29 -5.50 0.17
CA THR A 254 -16.37 -4.98 1.04
C THR A 254 -16.66 -5.97 2.17
N SER A 255 -17.24 -5.50 3.29
CA SER A 255 -17.60 -6.39 4.41
C SER A 255 -18.52 -7.52 3.98
N ALA A 256 -19.52 -7.24 3.13
CA ALA A 256 -20.44 -8.24 2.62
C ALA A 256 -19.75 -9.32 1.76
N ASN A 257 -18.83 -8.93 0.89
CA ASN A 257 -18.08 -9.89 0.05
C ASN A 257 -17.10 -10.71 0.87
N VAL A 258 -16.38 -10.08 1.81
CA VAL A 258 -15.46 -10.78 2.72
C VAL A 258 -16.22 -11.78 3.59
N HIS A 259 -17.40 -11.42 4.11
CA HIS A 259 -18.27 -12.34 4.84
C HIS A 259 -18.60 -13.59 4.01
N LYS A 260 -19.01 -13.41 2.75
CA LYS A 260 -19.33 -14.54 1.86
C LYS A 260 -18.13 -15.45 1.62
N GLU A 261 -16.95 -14.89 1.39
CA GLU A 261 -15.72 -15.68 1.22
C GLU A 261 -15.33 -16.41 2.51
N ASN A 262 -15.45 -15.74 3.67
CA ASN A 262 -15.19 -16.37 4.97
C ASN A 262 -16.06 -17.62 5.18
N GLN A 263 -17.34 -17.55 4.87
CA GLN A 263 -18.27 -18.66 5.00
C GLN A 263 -18.01 -19.77 3.96
N ALA A 264 -17.70 -19.39 2.72
CA ALA A 264 -17.49 -20.35 1.63
C ALA A 264 -16.23 -21.20 1.80
N HIS A 265 -15.24 -20.71 2.57
CA HIS A 265 -13.92 -21.33 2.73
C HIS A 265 -13.57 -21.71 4.17
N ASP A 266 -14.54 -21.65 5.10
CA ASP A 266 -14.34 -21.91 6.54
C ASP A 266 -13.17 -21.12 7.16
N TYR A 267 -12.93 -19.89 6.67
CA TYR A 267 -11.85 -19.03 7.14
C TYR A 267 -11.94 -18.66 8.62
N PRO A 268 -13.12 -18.54 9.27
CA PRO A 268 -13.18 -18.36 10.72
C PRO A 268 -12.46 -19.45 11.49
N GLN A 269 -12.74 -20.74 11.18
CA GLN A 269 -12.08 -21.87 11.81
C GLN A 269 -10.58 -21.92 11.50
N LEU A 270 -10.19 -21.63 10.25
CA LEU A 270 -8.80 -21.54 9.86
C LEU A 270 -8.05 -20.44 10.65
N ALA A 271 -8.66 -19.25 10.80
CA ALA A 271 -8.05 -18.16 11.54
C ALA A 271 -7.83 -18.51 13.03
N GLU A 272 -8.79 -19.19 13.67
CA GLU A 272 -8.62 -19.70 15.04
C GLU A 272 -7.43 -20.65 15.14
N GLN A 273 -7.35 -21.63 14.25
CA GLN A 273 -6.22 -22.59 14.23
C GLN A 273 -4.86 -21.91 14.00
N LEU A 274 -4.81 -20.85 13.16
CA LEU A 274 -3.59 -20.09 12.88
C LEU A 274 -3.12 -19.31 14.11
N ILE A 275 -4.04 -18.72 14.86
CA ILE A 275 -3.73 -17.99 16.10
C ILE A 275 -3.29 -18.97 17.20
N GLU A 276 -3.98 -20.10 17.37
CA GLU A 276 -3.63 -21.13 18.37
C GLU A 276 -2.24 -21.73 18.11
N LYS A 277 -1.86 -21.94 16.86
CA LYS A 277 -0.54 -22.48 16.48
C LYS A 277 0.60 -21.50 16.60
N ASP A 278 0.31 -20.23 16.81
CA ASP A 278 1.30 -19.15 16.95
C ASP A 278 2.40 -19.19 15.87
N LEU A 279 2.01 -19.10 14.61
CA LEU A 279 2.91 -19.25 13.45
C LEU A 279 3.65 -17.96 13.05
N TRP A 280 3.61 -16.94 13.88
CA TRP A 280 4.09 -15.57 13.57
C TRP A 280 5.57 -15.27 13.84
#